data_036d0c2ab81aa7a438255c46022fc925
#
_entry.id   036d0c2ab81aa7a438255c46022fc925
#
_cell.length_a   1.000
_cell.length_b   1.000
_cell.length_c   1.000
_cell.angle_alpha   90.00
_cell.angle_beta   90.00
_cell.angle_gamma   90.00
#
_symmetry.space_group_name_H-M   'P 1'
#
loop_
_entity.id
_entity.type
_entity.pdbx_description
1 polymer ?
#
loop_
_entity_poly.entity_id
_entity_poly.type
_entity_poly.pdbx_seq_one_letter_code
_entity_poly.pdbx_strand_id
1 'polypeptide(L)'
;RRFYQEVAIELETLRELVDLARLSASGSNRQPLKYILSGDPQKNALIFPCLGWAGALKDWPGPSEGERPSAYVIILGDTEIAKSFGCDHGIAAQSIFLGARERGLGGCMHGTVKRNELSKALGIPPRYEILLVLSLGKPKEKVVLETIGPDGNFNYWRDSDNIHHVPKRRLDDIIIG
;
A
#
# COMPACT_ATOMS: atom_id res chain seq x y z
N ARG A 1 -2.02 6.84 6.96
CA ARG A 1 -2.64 5.60 7.47
C ARG A 1 -4.01 5.83 8.07
N ARG A 2 -4.48 7.09 8.15
CA ARG A 2 -5.86 7.46 8.49
C ARG A 2 -6.46 8.22 7.31
N PHE A 3 -7.70 7.91 6.99
CA PHE A 3 -8.38 8.40 5.79
C PHE A 3 -9.77 8.93 6.16
N TYR A 4 -10.35 9.72 5.31
CA TYR A 4 -11.78 10.01 5.31
C TYR A 4 -12.49 8.81 4.66
N GLN A 5 -12.95 7.85 5.48
CA GLN A 5 -13.51 6.57 5.01
C GLN A 5 -14.76 6.76 4.18
N GLU A 6 -15.53 7.81 4.46
CA GLU A 6 -16.75 8.18 3.74
C GLU A 6 -16.49 8.69 2.32
N VAL A 7 -15.25 9.07 2.00
CA VAL A 7 -14.87 9.50 0.65
C VAL A 7 -14.57 8.27 -0.19
N ALA A 8 -15.55 7.84 -0.98
CA ALA A 8 -15.41 6.71 -1.87
C ALA A 8 -14.37 6.97 -2.98
N ILE A 9 -13.76 5.90 -3.45
CA ILE A 9 -12.92 5.88 -4.65
C ILE A 9 -13.63 4.99 -5.67
N GLU A 10 -13.98 5.59 -6.81
CA GLU A 10 -14.64 4.88 -7.91
C GLU A 10 -13.75 3.79 -8.49
N LEU A 11 -14.38 2.70 -8.94
CA LEU A 11 -13.65 1.57 -9.53
C LEU A 11 -12.83 2.00 -10.76
N GLU A 12 -13.34 2.95 -11.55
CA GLU A 12 -12.61 3.46 -12.71
C GLU A 12 -11.32 4.18 -12.30
N THR A 13 -11.33 4.97 -11.22
CA THR A 13 -10.09 5.56 -10.67
C THR A 13 -9.07 4.47 -10.30
N LEU A 14 -9.51 3.37 -9.68
CA LEU A 14 -8.60 2.24 -9.38
C LEU A 14 -8.06 1.57 -10.64
N ARG A 15 -8.87 1.47 -11.69
CA ARG A 15 -8.43 0.93 -13.00
C ARG A 15 -7.37 1.82 -13.65
N GLU A 16 -7.58 3.14 -13.65
CA GLU A 16 -6.60 4.11 -14.16
C GLU A 16 -5.28 4.03 -13.38
N LEU A 17 -5.33 3.89 -12.05
CA LEU A 17 -4.12 3.71 -11.24
C LEU A 17 -3.37 2.42 -11.57
N VAL A 18 -4.08 1.33 -11.81
CA VAL A 18 -3.48 0.07 -12.24
C VAL A 18 -2.96 0.15 -13.67
N ASP A 19 -3.55 0.97 -14.52
CA ASP A 19 -3.03 1.20 -15.87
C ASP A 19 -1.63 1.85 -15.85
N LEU A 20 -1.37 2.77 -14.91
CA LEU A 20 -0.02 3.31 -14.70
C LEU A 20 0.97 2.19 -14.31
N ALA A 21 0.55 1.25 -13.45
CA ALA A 21 1.37 0.10 -13.11
C ALA A 21 1.61 -0.83 -14.30
N ARG A 22 0.58 -1.06 -15.14
CA ARG A 22 0.68 -1.86 -16.37
C ARG A 22 1.70 -1.29 -17.36
N LEU A 23 1.79 0.04 -17.43
CA LEU A 23 2.71 0.76 -18.32
C LEU A 23 4.14 0.84 -17.74
N SER A 24 4.35 0.45 -16.49
CA SER A 24 5.66 0.46 -15.85
C SER A 24 6.54 -0.70 -16.30
N ALA A 25 7.83 -0.61 -16.01
CA ALA A 25 8.79 -1.67 -16.32
C ALA A 25 8.47 -2.98 -15.58
N SER A 26 8.74 -4.10 -16.24
CA SER A 26 8.68 -5.45 -15.69
C SER A 26 9.93 -6.23 -16.07
N GLY A 27 10.42 -7.06 -15.17
CA GLY A 27 11.62 -7.87 -15.39
C GLY A 27 11.52 -8.73 -16.65
N SER A 28 12.42 -8.52 -17.61
CA SER A 28 12.39 -9.16 -18.95
C SER A 28 11.04 -8.98 -19.68
N ASN A 29 10.29 -7.95 -19.33
CA ASN A 29 8.95 -7.68 -19.85
C ASN A 29 7.96 -8.84 -19.69
N ARG A 30 8.10 -9.66 -18.67
CA ARG A 30 7.26 -10.85 -18.43
C ARG A 30 5.85 -10.52 -17.98
N GLN A 31 5.63 -9.38 -17.35
CA GLN A 31 4.34 -8.85 -16.93
C GLN A 31 3.49 -9.87 -16.12
N PRO A 32 4.06 -10.48 -15.05
CA PRO A 32 3.41 -11.56 -14.32
C PRO A 32 2.38 -11.08 -13.30
N LEU A 33 2.20 -9.76 -13.15
CA LEU A 33 1.34 -9.21 -12.13
C LEU A 33 -0.13 -9.24 -12.53
N LYS A 34 -0.99 -9.52 -11.56
CA LYS A 34 -2.45 -9.42 -11.64
C LYS A 34 -2.96 -8.59 -10.48
N TYR A 35 -4.18 -8.08 -10.58
CA TYR A 35 -4.71 -7.14 -9.60
C TYR A 35 -6.13 -7.47 -9.22
N ILE A 36 -6.43 -7.40 -7.92
CA ILE A 36 -7.82 -7.36 -7.43
C ILE A 36 -8.07 -5.95 -6.92
N LEU A 37 -9.13 -5.33 -7.39
CA LEU A 37 -9.56 -3.99 -7.01
C LEU A 37 -10.77 -4.08 -6.08
N SER A 38 -10.80 -3.20 -5.09
CA SER A 38 -11.93 -3.07 -4.19
C SER A 38 -12.17 -1.63 -3.80
N GLY A 39 -13.30 -1.07 -4.19
CA GLY A 39 -13.92 0.15 -3.66
C GLY A 39 -15.23 -0.17 -2.94
N ASP A 40 -15.60 -1.45 -2.86
CA ASP A 40 -16.82 -1.92 -2.23
C ASP A 40 -16.65 -2.09 -0.72
N PRO A 41 -17.50 -1.47 0.14
CA PRO A 41 -17.38 -1.54 1.58
C PRO A 41 -17.45 -2.95 2.16
N GLN A 42 -18.26 -3.86 1.57
CA GLN A 42 -18.39 -5.23 2.06
C GLN A 42 -17.12 -6.02 1.78
N LYS A 43 -16.56 -5.88 0.58
CA LYS A 43 -15.28 -6.49 0.21
C LYS A 43 -14.12 -5.89 1.03
N ASN A 44 -14.12 -4.57 1.26
CA ASN A 44 -13.14 -3.89 2.09
C ASN A 44 -13.15 -4.42 3.54
N ALA A 45 -14.31 -4.76 4.08
CA ALA A 45 -14.46 -5.35 5.41
C ALA A 45 -13.81 -6.76 5.52
N LEU A 46 -13.70 -7.50 4.41
CA LEU A 46 -12.98 -8.78 4.35
C LEU A 46 -11.46 -8.58 4.27
N ILE A 47 -11.00 -7.50 3.63
CA ILE A 47 -9.58 -7.22 3.40
C ILE A 47 -8.92 -6.64 4.66
N PHE A 48 -9.55 -5.65 5.28
CA PHE A 48 -8.98 -4.86 6.40
C PHE A 48 -8.40 -5.72 7.54
N PRO A 49 -9.09 -6.75 8.09
CA PRO A 49 -8.60 -7.54 9.23
C PRO A 49 -7.41 -8.45 8.87
N CYS A 50 -7.12 -8.60 7.58
CA CYS A 50 -5.99 -9.38 7.10
C CYS A 50 -4.68 -8.59 7.02
N LEU A 51 -4.69 -7.28 7.33
CA LEU A 51 -3.56 -6.38 7.15
C LEU A 51 -2.89 -6.02 8.48
N GLY A 52 -1.55 -6.07 8.50
CA GLY A 52 -0.76 -5.52 9.59
C GLY A 52 -0.54 -4.01 9.40
N TRP A 53 -0.67 -3.26 10.49
CA TRP A 53 -0.54 -1.80 10.49
C TRP A 53 0.68 -1.33 11.28
N ALA A 54 1.37 -0.33 10.75
CA ALA A 54 2.32 0.56 11.42
C ALA A 54 3.17 -0.07 12.53
N GLY A 55 4.05 -1.02 12.21
CA GLY A 55 4.82 -1.81 13.19
C GLY A 55 5.66 -1.00 14.19
N ALA A 56 6.03 0.27 13.89
CA ALA A 56 6.71 1.15 14.83
C ALA A 56 5.76 1.83 15.84
N LEU A 57 4.44 1.80 15.60
CA LEU A 57 3.42 2.31 16.51
C LEU A 57 2.81 1.13 17.27
N LYS A 58 3.53 0.62 18.28
CA LYS A 58 3.21 -0.65 18.96
C LYS A 58 1.79 -0.72 19.55
N ASP A 59 1.28 0.40 20.05
CA ASP A 59 -0.03 0.50 20.71
C ASP A 59 -1.15 0.92 19.74
N TRP A 60 -0.88 0.99 18.44
CA TRP A 60 -1.86 1.39 17.45
C TRP A 60 -2.26 0.22 16.54
N PRO A 61 -3.47 -0.32 16.70
CA PRO A 61 -3.91 -1.52 15.96
C PRO A 61 -4.29 -1.25 14.50
N GLY A 62 -4.17 -0.02 14.06
CA GLY A 62 -4.62 0.46 12.76
C GLY A 62 -5.73 1.52 12.89
N PRO A 63 -6.22 2.06 11.75
CA PRO A 63 -7.27 3.08 11.77
C PRO A 63 -8.60 2.51 12.29
N SER A 64 -9.26 3.29 13.16
CA SER A 64 -10.60 3.00 13.64
C SER A 64 -11.63 3.11 12.52
N GLU A 65 -12.83 2.64 12.76
CA GLU A 65 -13.97 2.88 11.87
C GLU A 65 -14.18 4.39 11.69
N GLY A 66 -14.51 4.80 10.46
CA GLY A 66 -14.52 6.20 10.04
C GLY A 66 -13.17 6.75 9.57
N GLU A 67 -12.08 6.01 9.83
CA GLU A 67 -10.71 6.38 9.39
C GLU A 67 -10.05 5.30 8.53
N ARG A 68 -10.75 4.20 8.24
CA ARG A 68 -10.24 3.12 7.40
C ARG A 68 -10.09 3.55 5.94
N PRO A 69 -9.23 2.89 5.16
CA PRO A 69 -9.16 3.10 3.71
C PRO A 69 -10.50 2.83 3.04
N SER A 70 -10.85 3.64 2.05
CA SER A 70 -12.06 3.44 1.24
C SER A 70 -11.84 2.50 0.06
N ALA A 71 -10.59 2.19 -0.29
CA ALA A 71 -10.29 1.27 -1.39
C ALA A 71 -9.01 0.46 -1.17
N TYR A 72 -8.89 -0.66 -1.90
CA TYR A 72 -7.71 -1.53 -1.90
C TYR A 72 -7.35 -1.99 -3.31
N VAL A 73 -6.03 -2.13 -3.54
CA VAL A 73 -5.47 -2.84 -4.68
C VAL A 73 -4.62 -3.98 -4.14
N ILE A 74 -4.98 -5.22 -4.45
CA ILE A 74 -4.19 -6.40 -4.10
C ILE A 74 -3.34 -6.76 -5.31
N ILE A 75 -2.03 -6.73 -5.17
CA ILE A 75 -1.07 -7.10 -6.21
C ILE A 75 -0.77 -8.58 -6.07
N LEU A 76 -1.05 -9.31 -7.12
CA LEU A 76 -0.86 -10.75 -7.23
C LEU A 76 0.25 -11.08 -8.22
N GLY A 77 1.00 -12.14 -7.95
CA GLY A 77 1.91 -12.76 -8.89
C GLY A 77 1.28 -14.00 -9.52
N ASP A 78 1.30 -14.09 -10.84
CA ASP A 78 0.83 -15.26 -11.58
C ASP A 78 1.95 -16.29 -11.70
N THR A 79 1.84 -17.39 -10.95
CA THR A 79 2.87 -18.43 -10.86
C THR A 79 2.98 -19.30 -12.12
N GLU A 80 2.04 -19.20 -13.05
CA GLU A 80 2.14 -19.82 -14.37
C GLU A 80 2.98 -18.99 -15.34
N ILE A 81 3.06 -17.65 -15.14
CA ILE A 81 3.90 -16.77 -15.95
C ILE A 81 5.33 -16.70 -15.43
N ALA A 82 5.50 -16.60 -14.09
CA ALA A 82 6.83 -16.53 -13.46
C ALA A 82 6.85 -17.21 -12.09
N LYS A 83 8.01 -17.77 -11.73
CA LYS A 83 8.21 -18.38 -10.39
C LYS A 83 8.85 -17.39 -9.39
N SER A 84 9.31 -16.25 -9.87
CA SER A 84 9.85 -15.15 -9.07
C SER A 84 9.42 -13.84 -9.71
N PHE A 85 9.07 -12.87 -8.88
CA PHE A 85 8.47 -11.60 -9.30
C PHE A 85 9.44 -10.41 -9.16
N GLY A 86 10.68 -10.67 -8.68
CA GLY A 86 11.71 -9.64 -8.53
C GLY A 86 11.19 -8.39 -7.82
N CYS A 87 11.44 -7.22 -8.43
CA CYS A 87 10.97 -5.91 -7.94
C CYS A 87 9.68 -5.42 -8.61
N ASP A 88 9.09 -6.18 -9.53
CA ASP A 88 7.94 -5.74 -10.34
C ASP A 88 6.78 -5.21 -9.48
N HIS A 89 6.44 -5.91 -8.39
CA HIS A 89 5.36 -5.49 -7.49
C HIS A 89 5.67 -4.18 -6.73
N GLY A 90 6.95 -3.91 -6.45
CA GLY A 90 7.40 -2.64 -5.86
C GLY A 90 7.29 -1.48 -6.86
N ILE A 91 7.69 -1.70 -8.11
CA ILE A 91 7.56 -0.74 -9.21
C ILE A 91 6.09 -0.42 -9.44
N ALA A 92 5.24 -1.45 -9.56
CA ALA A 92 3.80 -1.29 -9.73
C ALA A 92 3.15 -0.51 -8.57
N ALA A 93 3.49 -0.86 -7.33
CA ALA A 93 2.98 -0.18 -6.14
C ALA A 93 3.36 1.30 -6.12
N GLN A 94 4.61 1.65 -6.45
CA GLN A 94 5.06 3.03 -6.48
C GLN A 94 4.37 3.83 -7.58
N SER A 95 4.15 3.26 -8.76
CA SER A 95 3.43 3.91 -9.86
C SER A 95 1.99 4.21 -9.48
N ILE A 96 1.30 3.26 -8.83
CA ILE A 96 -0.05 3.45 -8.28
C ILE A 96 -0.07 4.60 -7.26
N PHE A 97 0.90 4.66 -6.34
CA PHE A 97 0.92 5.70 -5.31
C PHE A 97 1.22 7.09 -5.87
N LEU A 98 2.07 7.21 -6.87
CA LEU A 98 2.32 8.48 -7.55
C LEU A 98 1.05 8.99 -8.25
N GLY A 99 0.39 8.13 -9.01
CA GLY A 99 -0.89 8.47 -9.64
C GLY A 99 -2.00 8.78 -8.64
N ALA A 100 -2.05 8.07 -7.51
CA ALA A 100 -2.99 8.36 -6.42
C ALA A 100 -2.70 9.73 -5.80
N ARG A 101 -1.43 10.06 -5.58
CA ARG A 101 -1.02 11.35 -5.02
C ARG A 101 -1.40 12.52 -5.91
N GLU A 102 -1.25 12.40 -7.21
CA GLU A 102 -1.68 13.39 -8.20
C GLU A 102 -3.18 13.70 -8.07
N ARG A 103 -3.99 12.68 -7.78
CA ARG A 103 -5.44 12.79 -7.57
C ARG A 103 -5.83 13.20 -6.13
N GLY A 104 -4.86 13.64 -5.31
CA GLY A 104 -5.10 14.02 -3.91
C GLY A 104 -5.48 12.85 -3.00
N LEU A 105 -5.23 11.62 -3.44
CA LEU A 105 -5.35 10.41 -2.64
C LEU A 105 -4.03 10.09 -1.93
N GLY A 106 -4.10 9.21 -0.96
CA GLY A 106 -2.94 8.66 -0.28
C GLY A 106 -3.11 7.17 -0.03
N GLY A 107 -2.07 6.53 0.47
CA GLY A 107 -2.15 5.11 0.72
C GLY A 107 -1.09 4.57 1.65
N CYS A 108 -1.17 3.27 1.90
CA CYS A 108 -0.18 2.51 2.65
C CYS A 108 0.08 1.17 1.95
N MET A 109 1.36 0.81 1.84
CA MET A 109 1.79 -0.48 1.33
C MET A 109 1.86 -1.48 2.48
N HIS A 110 1.18 -2.62 2.33
CA HIS A 110 1.17 -3.70 3.31
C HIS A 110 1.93 -4.91 2.79
N GLY A 111 3.10 -5.18 3.39
CA GLY A 111 3.83 -6.44 3.22
C GLY A 111 3.41 -7.49 4.27
N THR A 112 2.99 -7.02 5.46
CA THR A 112 2.45 -7.89 6.52
C THR A 112 0.98 -8.15 6.25
N VAL A 113 0.70 -9.31 5.64
CA VAL A 113 -0.64 -9.72 5.21
C VAL A 113 -0.87 -11.16 5.68
N LYS A 114 -2.03 -11.43 6.24
CA LYS A 114 -2.51 -12.80 6.53
C LYS A 114 -2.98 -13.45 5.22
N ARG A 115 -2.00 -13.86 4.39
CA ARG A 115 -2.23 -14.27 2.99
C ARG A 115 -3.24 -15.39 2.85
N ASN A 116 -3.15 -16.42 3.70
CA ASN A 116 -4.05 -17.59 3.64
C ASN A 116 -5.50 -17.20 3.97
N GLU A 117 -5.69 -16.32 4.98
CA GLU A 117 -7.02 -15.83 5.36
C GLU A 117 -7.61 -14.97 4.26
N LEU A 118 -6.80 -14.03 3.71
CA LEU A 118 -7.23 -13.15 2.62
C LEU A 118 -7.56 -13.93 1.34
N SER A 119 -6.74 -14.92 0.98
CA SER A 119 -7.00 -15.77 -0.20
C SER A 119 -8.32 -16.52 -0.06
N LYS A 120 -8.60 -17.09 1.11
CA LYS A 120 -9.87 -17.78 1.39
C LYS A 120 -11.05 -16.81 1.35
N ALA A 121 -10.93 -15.65 2.00
CA ALA A 121 -12.00 -14.65 2.08
C ALA A 121 -12.42 -14.11 0.70
N LEU A 122 -11.47 -14.00 -0.22
CA LEU A 122 -11.71 -13.46 -1.57
C LEU A 122 -11.79 -14.55 -2.66
N GLY A 123 -11.65 -15.83 -2.32
CA GLY A 123 -11.69 -16.92 -3.29
C GLY A 123 -10.54 -16.86 -4.31
N ILE A 124 -9.33 -16.41 -3.89
CA ILE A 124 -8.19 -16.28 -4.81
C ILE A 124 -7.66 -17.67 -5.17
N PRO A 125 -7.61 -18.02 -6.47
CA PRO A 125 -7.08 -19.33 -6.90
C PRO A 125 -5.62 -19.52 -6.49
N PRO A 126 -5.16 -20.76 -6.18
CA PRO A 126 -3.78 -21.06 -5.77
C PRO A 126 -2.69 -20.67 -6.79
N ARG A 127 -3.07 -20.49 -8.05
CA ARG A 127 -2.21 -19.94 -9.10
C ARG A 127 -1.66 -18.56 -8.77
N TYR A 128 -2.40 -17.76 -8.00
CA TYR A 128 -2.05 -16.38 -7.71
C TYR A 128 -1.48 -16.22 -6.30
N GLU A 129 -0.26 -15.73 -6.21
CA GLU A 129 0.40 -15.41 -4.95
C GLU A 129 0.13 -13.93 -4.58
N ILE A 130 -0.34 -13.67 -3.34
CA ILE A 130 -0.49 -12.30 -2.84
C ILE A 130 0.90 -11.74 -2.53
N LEU A 131 1.34 -10.72 -3.27
CA LEU A 131 2.63 -10.07 -3.10
C LEU A 131 2.53 -8.87 -2.15
N LEU A 132 1.61 -7.96 -2.43
CA LEU A 132 1.36 -6.74 -1.64
C LEU A 132 -0.13 -6.42 -1.62
N VAL A 133 -0.55 -5.70 -0.58
CA VAL A 133 -1.85 -5.02 -0.56
C VAL A 133 -1.62 -3.51 -0.40
N LEU A 134 -2.22 -2.72 -1.27
CA LEU A 134 -2.23 -1.27 -1.19
C LEU A 134 -3.58 -0.82 -0.64
N SER A 135 -3.58 -0.10 0.47
CA SER A 135 -4.76 0.62 0.94
C SER A 135 -4.74 2.04 0.41
N LEU A 136 -5.88 2.54 -0.05
CA LEU A 136 -6.04 3.86 -0.65
C LEU A 136 -7.22 4.60 -0.03
N GLY A 137 -7.14 5.92 0.00
CA GLY A 137 -8.21 6.77 0.52
C GLY A 137 -7.85 8.25 0.44
N LYS A 138 -8.81 9.12 0.73
CA LYS A 138 -8.55 10.55 0.96
C LYS A 138 -7.80 10.70 2.29
N PRO A 139 -6.56 11.26 2.31
CA PRO A 139 -5.79 11.36 3.54
C PRO A 139 -6.45 12.28 4.57
N LYS A 140 -6.57 11.80 5.80
CA LYS A 140 -6.97 12.58 6.98
C LYS A 140 -5.76 12.96 7.83
N GLU A 141 -4.69 12.19 7.71
CA GLU A 141 -3.47 12.35 8.50
C GLU A 141 -2.52 13.38 7.87
N LYS A 142 -2.03 14.30 8.67
CA LYS A 142 -0.91 15.17 8.29
C LYS A 142 0.39 14.40 8.48
N VAL A 143 1.24 14.38 7.45
CA VAL A 143 2.55 13.73 7.47
C VAL A 143 3.64 14.80 7.34
N VAL A 144 4.66 14.68 8.18
CA VAL A 144 5.87 15.54 8.15
C VAL A 144 7.08 14.64 7.90
N LEU A 145 7.91 15.03 6.96
CA LEU A 145 9.20 14.39 6.72
C LEU A 145 10.26 15.08 7.56
N GLU A 146 11.09 14.30 8.24
CA GLU A 146 12.18 14.77 9.09
C GLU A 146 13.50 14.13 8.66
N THR A 147 14.60 14.78 8.99
CA THR A 147 15.92 14.16 8.84
C THR A 147 16.19 13.23 10.02
N ILE A 148 16.73 12.04 9.77
CA ILE A 148 17.20 11.13 10.83
C ILE A 148 18.27 11.83 11.65
N GLY A 149 18.10 11.81 12.97
CA GLY A 149 19.04 12.38 13.92
C GLY A 149 20.35 11.57 14.05
N PRO A 150 21.30 12.08 14.84
CA PRO A 150 22.59 11.41 15.06
C PRO A 150 22.49 10.03 15.70
N ASP A 151 21.39 9.73 16.39
CA ASP A 151 21.06 8.43 16.98
C ASP A 151 20.69 7.37 15.95
N GLY A 152 20.51 7.75 14.68
CA GLY A 152 20.15 6.86 13.59
C GLY A 152 18.72 6.31 13.67
N ASN A 153 17.87 6.83 14.53
CA ASN A 153 16.50 6.36 14.72
C ASN A 153 15.65 6.67 13.48
N PHE A 154 15.20 5.62 12.79
CA PHE A 154 14.36 5.69 11.60
C PHE A 154 12.88 5.40 11.88
N ASN A 155 12.49 5.13 13.14
CA ASN A 155 11.12 4.84 13.49
C ASN A 155 10.25 6.07 13.30
N TYR A 156 9.17 5.90 12.55
CA TYR A 156 8.12 6.91 12.46
C TYR A 156 7.30 6.96 13.77
N TRP A 157 6.78 8.12 14.10
CA TRP A 157 6.07 8.37 15.35
C TRP A 157 4.93 9.36 15.15
N ARG A 158 4.09 9.55 16.17
CA ARG A 158 3.05 10.59 16.21
C ARG A 158 3.24 11.48 17.41
N ASP A 159 2.99 12.76 17.23
CA ASP A 159 2.95 13.74 18.31
C ASP A 159 1.55 13.81 18.97
N SER A 160 1.42 14.72 19.94
CA SER A 160 0.15 14.99 20.65
C SER A 160 -0.98 15.49 19.74
N ASP A 161 -0.62 16.14 18.62
CA ASP A 161 -1.56 16.66 17.63
C ASP A 161 -1.91 15.62 16.55
N ASN A 162 -1.47 14.38 16.76
CA ASN A 162 -1.63 13.28 15.80
C ASN A 162 -0.98 13.52 14.43
N ILE A 163 0.04 14.38 14.35
CA ILE A 163 0.87 14.54 13.16
C ILE A 163 1.80 13.33 13.06
N HIS A 164 1.89 12.77 11.86
CA HIS A 164 2.73 11.60 11.61
C HIS A 164 4.10 12.02 11.09
N HIS A 165 5.13 11.83 11.90
CA HIS A 165 6.52 12.16 11.61
C HIS A 165 7.24 10.95 10.98
N VAL A 166 7.91 11.18 9.85
CA VAL A 166 8.59 10.11 9.08
C VAL A 166 10.04 10.53 8.85
N PRO A 167 10.98 10.00 9.65
CA PRO A 167 12.41 10.28 9.47
C PRO A 167 12.94 9.69 8.15
N LYS A 168 13.77 10.47 7.47
CA LYS A 168 14.47 10.11 6.22
C LYS A 168 15.97 10.36 6.36
N ARG A 169 16.80 9.51 5.75
CA ARG A 169 18.24 9.76 5.62
C ARG A 169 18.47 11.00 4.76
N ARG A 170 19.56 11.70 5.02
CA ARG A 170 19.99 12.81 4.15
C ARG A 170 20.35 12.26 2.77
N LEU A 171 20.19 13.10 1.76
CA LEU A 171 20.52 12.70 0.38
C LEU A 171 21.98 12.25 0.26
N ASP A 172 22.90 13.01 0.86
CA ASP A 172 24.33 12.73 0.81
C ASP A 172 24.73 11.44 1.55
N ASP A 173 23.89 10.96 2.49
CA ASP A 173 24.13 9.70 3.20
C ASP A 173 23.77 8.44 2.39
N ILE A 174 23.06 8.60 1.28
CA ILE A 174 22.58 7.49 0.44
C ILE A 174 23.17 7.49 -0.97
N ILE A 175 23.92 8.52 -1.34
CA ILE A 175 24.69 8.59 -2.59
C ILE A 175 26.12 8.19 -2.26
N ILE A 176 26.61 7.18 -2.96
CA ILE A 176 27.99 6.68 -2.86
C ILE A 176 28.67 6.98 -4.19
N GLY A 177 29.70 7.85 -4.20
CA GLY A 177 30.39 8.22 -5.43
C GLY A 177 31.30 9.37 -5.24
#